data_8de68631a1ce6672055ceeeeb8d86917
#
_entry.id   8de68631a1ce6672055ceeeeb8d86917
#
_cell.length_a   1.000
_cell.length_b   1.000
_cell.length_c   1.000
_cell.angle_alpha   90.00
_cell.angle_beta   90.00
_cell.angle_gamma   90.00
#
_symmetry.space_group_name_H-M   'P 1'
#
loop_
_entity.id
_entity.type
_entity.pdbx_description
1 polymer ?
#
loop_
_entity_poly.entity_id
_entity_poly.type
_entity_poly.pdbx_seq_one_letter_code
_entity_poly.pdbx_strand_id
1 'polypeptide(L)'
;SLVGSEMCIRDRGRFQCQGREDPTLALKSALGELNGREPIVSVGDVTTWGLLKIGMTPDIAIVDGMTKRSPWSLADEIDRARFDEVTEVRNPAGSITSDLFRACDIAVSHLRSGRSSIVIVDGEEDLAPIPLHLMLPLGTIVLYGQPNKGVVARVTDLLAKENCRSIVSQMARTIV
;
A
#
# COMPACT_ATOMS: atom_id res chain seq x y z
N SER A 1 -4.41 -22.03 27.25
CA SER A 1 -5.18 -20.93 26.71
C SER A 1 -4.41 -20.31 25.54
N LEU A 2 -4.67 -20.77 24.31
CA LEU A 2 -4.13 -20.21 23.09
C LEU A 2 -4.97 -18.99 22.74
N VAL A 3 -4.47 -17.81 23.05
CA VAL A 3 -5.03 -16.54 22.64
C VAL A 3 -4.56 -16.27 21.21
N GLY A 4 -5.51 -16.25 20.26
CA GLY A 4 -5.36 -15.65 18.93
C GLY A 4 -4.38 -16.35 18.00
N SER A 5 -4.80 -17.43 17.34
CA SER A 5 -4.08 -17.92 16.16
C SER A 5 -4.28 -16.93 15.01
N GLU A 6 -3.30 -16.05 14.81
CA GLU A 6 -3.17 -15.28 13.59
C GLU A 6 -2.86 -16.27 12.47
N MET A 7 -3.78 -16.44 11.54
CA MET A 7 -3.57 -17.33 10.40
C MET A 7 -2.96 -16.53 9.27
N CYS A 8 -1.66 -16.71 9.02
CA CYS A 8 -0.99 -16.20 7.83
C CYS A 8 -1.08 -17.26 6.73
N ILE A 9 -1.65 -16.90 5.59
CA ILE A 9 -1.75 -17.75 4.42
C ILE A 9 -0.73 -17.28 3.38
N ARG A 10 0.14 -18.19 2.96
CA ARG A 10 1.12 -17.94 1.89
C ARG A 10 0.65 -18.60 0.59
N ASP A 11 0.41 -17.80 -0.45
CA ASP A 11 0.13 -18.30 -1.80
C ASP A 11 0.84 -17.44 -2.85
N ARG A 12 1.65 -18.07 -3.72
CA ARG A 12 2.32 -17.48 -4.89
C ARG A 12 2.95 -16.10 -4.66
N GLY A 13 3.77 -15.96 -3.62
CA GLY A 13 4.41 -14.68 -3.26
C GLY A 13 3.48 -13.67 -2.59
N ARG A 14 2.32 -14.11 -2.13
CA ARG A 14 1.31 -13.35 -1.42
C ARG A 14 1.17 -13.88 0.00
N PHE A 15 1.24 -13.00 0.98
CA PHE A 15 0.98 -13.32 2.38
C PHE A 15 -0.28 -12.62 2.83
N GLN A 16 -1.11 -13.29 3.56
CA GLN A 16 -2.32 -12.73 4.13
C GLN A 16 -2.36 -13.06 5.62
N CYS A 17 -2.36 -12.03 6.46
CA CYS A 17 -2.48 -12.17 7.89
C CYS A 17 -3.82 -11.60 8.36
N GLN A 18 -4.58 -12.41 9.12
CA GLN A 18 -5.86 -12.00 9.68
C GLN A 18 -5.63 -11.49 11.11
N GLY A 19 -5.84 -10.18 11.31
CA GLY A 19 -6.01 -9.58 12.63
C GLY A 19 -7.46 -9.12 12.75
N ARG A 20 -8.27 -9.80 13.54
CA ARG A 20 -9.72 -9.47 13.65
C ARG A 20 -9.99 -8.21 14.45
N GLU A 21 -9.08 -7.78 15.32
CA GLU A 21 -9.30 -6.67 16.26
C GLU A 21 -8.16 -5.63 16.27
N ASP A 22 -6.95 -5.96 15.83
CA ASP A 22 -5.81 -5.05 15.81
C ASP A 22 -4.99 -5.19 14.51
N PRO A 23 -5.05 -4.19 13.61
CA PRO A 23 -4.28 -4.21 12.36
C PRO A 23 -2.76 -4.25 12.60
N THR A 24 -2.28 -3.79 13.78
CA THR A 24 -0.84 -3.80 14.08
C THR A 24 -0.30 -5.20 14.31
N LEU A 25 -1.10 -6.13 14.84
CA LEU A 25 -0.72 -7.52 15.02
C LEU A 25 -0.58 -8.23 13.67
N ALA A 26 -1.54 -8.03 12.76
CA ALA A 26 -1.48 -8.59 11.42
C ALA A 26 -0.24 -8.08 10.65
N LEU A 27 0.10 -6.80 10.80
CA LEU A 27 1.30 -6.21 10.21
C LEU A 27 2.58 -6.80 10.80
N LYS A 28 2.69 -6.93 12.13
CA LYS A 28 3.86 -7.54 12.77
C LYS A 28 4.07 -8.98 12.30
N SER A 29 2.99 -9.75 12.17
CA SER A 29 3.05 -11.11 11.67
C SER A 29 3.51 -11.15 10.21
N ALA A 30 2.93 -10.31 9.33
CA ALA A 30 3.34 -10.20 7.94
C ALA A 30 4.81 -9.79 7.79
N LEU A 31 5.27 -8.83 8.60
CA LEU A 31 6.65 -8.35 8.59
C LEU A 31 7.64 -9.35 9.18
N GLY A 32 7.22 -10.17 10.16
CA GLY A 32 8.05 -11.23 10.75
C GLY A 32 8.47 -12.32 9.75
N GLU A 33 7.73 -12.48 8.65
CA GLU A 33 8.03 -13.39 7.56
C GLU A 33 9.04 -12.80 6.54
N LEU A 34 9.45 -11.53 6.71
CA LEU A 34 10.33 -10.80 5.80
C LEU A 34 11.75 -10.74 6.36
N ASN A 35 12.73 -10.64 5.47
CA ASN A 35 14.15 -10.55 5.89
C ASN A 35 14.54 -9.16 6.44
N GLY A 36 13.61 -8.19 6.39
CA GLY A 36 13.78 -6.85 6.96
C GLY A 36 14.69 -5.91 6.15
N ARG A 37 14.99 -6.27 4.90
CA ARG A 37 15.83 -5.47 3.98
C ARG A 37 15.08 -5.01 2.73
N GLU A 38 13.91 -5.57 2.51
CA GLU A 38 13.07 -5.27 1.37
C GLU A 38 12.41 -3.90 1.53
N PRO A 39 12.33 -3.09 0.47
CA PRO A 39 11.54 -1.87 0.51
C PRO A 39 10.05 -2.19 0.77
N ILE A 40 9.40 -1.36 1.57
CA ILE A 40 8.01 -1.53 1.98
C ILE A 40 7.17 -0.40 1.44
N VAL A 41 6.10 -0.77 0.74
CA VAL A 41 5.08 0.14 0.24
C VAL A 41 3.77 -0.16 0.93
N SER A 42 3.08 0.84 1.46
CA SER A 42 1.75 0.71 2.04
C SER A 42 0.70 1.39 1.16
N VAL A 43 -0.46 0.74 1.03
CA VAL A 43 -1.63 1.29 0.38
C VAL A 43 -2.82 1.21 1.33
N GLY A 44 -3.48 2.34 1.56
CA GLY A 44 -4.59 2.51 2.48
C GLY A 44 -4.19 3.09 3.84
N ASP A 45 -5.11 3.85 4.42
CA ASP A 45 -4.93 4.57 5.68
C ASP A 45 -4.62 3.63 6.85
N VAL A 46 -5.42 2.56 6.99
CA VAL A 46 -5.29 1.58 8.09
C VAL A 46 -3.93 0.91 8.06
N THR A 47 -3.47 0.50 6.88
CA THR A 47 -2.18 -0.16 6.70
C THR A 47 -1.03 0.79 7.01
N THR A 48 -1.09 2.02 6.50
CA THR A 48 -0.07 3.05 6.73
C THR A 48 -0.01 3.45 8.20
N TRP A 49 -1.17 3.75 8.81
CA TRP A 49 -1.26 4.06 10.22
C TRP A 49 -0.70 2.94 11.10
N GLY A 50 -1.07 1.70 10.80
CA GLY A 50 -0.59 0.53 11.54
C GLY A 50 0.93 0.38 11.50
N LEU A 51 1.57 0.61 10.34
CA LEU A 51 3.04 0.63 10.22
C LEU A 51 3.66 1.72 11.08
N LEU A 52 3.13 2.95 11.01
CA LEU A 52 3.63 4.08 11.80
C LEU A 52 3.50 3.83 13.31
N LYS A 53 2.41 3.19 13.76
CA LYS A 53 2.20 2.82 15.18
C LYS A 53 3.21 1.79 15.69
N ILE A 54 3.67 0.88 14.86
CA ILE A 54 4.73 -0.08 15.24
C ILE A 54 6.15 0.49 15.04
N GLY A 55 6.27 1.78 14.73
CA GLY A 55 7.54 2.49 14.58
C GLY A 55 8.19 2.38 13.21
N MET A 56 7.48 1.84 12.21
CA MET A 56 7.99 1.66 10.85
C MET A 56 7.39 2.70 9.91
N THR A 57 8.24 3.48 9.25
CA THR A 57 7.84 4.35 8.15
C THR A 57 8.02 3.58 6.84
N PRO A 58 6.96 3.37 6.04
CA PRO A 58 7.12 2.74 4.74
C PRO A 58 7.90 3.65 3.79
N ASP A 59 8.59 3.06 2.82
CA ASP A 59 9.32 3.82 1.80
C ASP A 59 8.38 4.60 0.87
N ILE A 60 7.20 4.02 0.59
CA ILE A 60 6.12 4.70 -0.12
C ILE A 60 4.81 4.40 0.62
N ALA A 61 4.03 5.45 0.89
CA ALA A 61 2.66 5.34 1.38
C ALA A 61 1.70 5.95 0.35
N ILE A 62 0.60 5.25 0.05
CA ILE A 62 -0.52 5.80 -0.72
C ILE A 62 -1.73 5.77 0.19
N VAL A 63 -2.33 6.92 0.45
CA VAL A 63 -3.41 7.08 1.41
C VAL A 63 -4.57 7.85 0.82
N ASP A 64 -5.79 7.55 1.27
CA ASP A 64 -6.98 8.35 0.94
C ASP A 64 -6.94 9.67 1.72
N GLY A 65 -6.97 10.79 1.01
CA GLY A 65 -7.06 12.12 1.62
C GLY A 65 -8.46 12.49 2.14
N MET A 66 -9.44 11.59 2.00
CA MET A 66 -10.85 11.85 2.27
C MET A 66 -11.22 11.80 3.75
N THR A 67 -10.68 12.69 4.54
CA THR A 67 -10.96 12.91 5.96
C THR A 67 -12.41 13.34 6.26
N LYS A 68 -13.29 13.49 5.27
CA LYS A 68 -14.59 14.16 5.42
C LYS A 68 -15.79 13.26 5.68
N ARG A 69 -15.65 11.93 5.77
CA ARG A 69 -16.80 11.02 5.90
C ARG A 69 -16.97 10.36 7.27
N SER A 70 -16.00 10.50 8.16
CA SER A 70 -16.09 9.98 9.52
C SER A 70 -15.53 10.99 10.52
N PRO A 71 -16.16 11.18 11.71
CA PRO A 71 -15.61 12.02 12.77
C PRO A 71 -14.27 11.49 13.33
N TRP A 72 -13.82 10.32 12.91
CA TRP A 72 -12.54 9.70 13.25
C TRP A 72 -11.94 9.08 11.99
N SER A 73 -11.10 9.85 11.32
CA SER A 73 -10.32 9.36 10.17
C SER A 73 -8.92 9.01 10.67
N LEU A 74 -8.50 7.76 10.44
CA LEU A 74 -7.12 7.34 10.70
C LEU A 74 -6.11 8.13 9.86
N ALA A 75 -6.55 8.71 8.75
CA ALA A 75 -5.75 9.59 7.90
C ALA A 75 -5.25 10.82 8.67
N ASP A 76 -6.04 11.36 9.64
CA ASP A 76 -5.61 12.49 10.47
C ASP A 76 -4.52 12.11 11.47
N GLU A 77 -4.40 10.82 11.81
CA GLU A 77 -3.35 10.30 12.68
C GLU A 77 -2.05 9.95 11.92
N ILE A 78 -2.05 10.02 10.60
CA ILE A 78 -0.86 9.77 9.78
C ILE A 78 0.03 11.01 9.82
N ASP A 79 1.15 10.88 10.53
CA ASP A 79 2.16 11.94 10.61
C ASP A 79 2.93 12.06 9.28
N ARG A 80 2.51 13.01 8.46
CA ARG A 80 3.11 13.29 7.14
C ARG A 80 4.58 13.76 7.25
N ALA A 81 4.98 14.35 8.39
CA ALA A 81 6.34 14.81 8.62
C ALA A 81 7.36 13.67 8.73
N ARG A 82 6.89 12.42 8.81
CA ARG A 82 7.75 11.23 8.78
C ARG A 82 8.23 10.86 7.38
N PHE A 83 7.70 11.49 6.35
CA PHE A 83 8.07 11.25 4.95
C PHE A 83 8.89 12.43 4.42
N ASP A 84 9.88 12.12 3.58
CA ASP A 84 10.72 13.13 2.94
C ASP A 84 9.96 13.94 1.90
N GLU A 85 8.98 13.30 1.24
CA GLU A 85 8.21 13.90 0.14
C GLU A 85 6.72 13.66 0.34
N VAL A 86 5.92 14.71 0.07
CA VAL A 86 4.45 14.68 0.12
C VAL A 86 3.91 15.10 -1.23
N THR A 87 3.05 14.27 -1.84
CA THR A 87 2.40 14.56 -3.12
C THR A 87 0.89 14.40 -2.96
N GLU A 88 0.12 15.32 -3.52
CA GLU A 88 -1.34 15.24 -3.54
C GLU A 88 -1.83 15.06 -4.98
N VAL A 89 -2.74 14.11 -5.19
CA VAL A 89 -3.30 13.81 -6.51
C VAL A 89 -4.79 13.50 -6.41
N ARG A 90 -5.50 13.69 -7.53
CA ARG A 90 -6.90 13.30 -7.66
C ARG A 90 -7.03 12.01 -8.44
N ASN A 91 -7.79 11.04 -7.88
CA ASN A 91 -8.07 9.79 -8.54
C ASN A 91 -9.50 9.32 -8.23
N PRO A 92 -10.46 9.54 -9.16
CA PRO A 92 -11.84 9.10 -8.96
C PRO A 92 -11.94 7.59 -8.77
N ALA A 93 -12.98 7.16 -8.07
CA ALA A 93 -13.27 5.76 -7.79
C ALA A 93 -13.24 4.88 -9.05
N GLY A 94 -12.67 3.69 -8.90
CA GLY A 94 -12.61 2.69 -9.97
C GLY A 94 -11.74 3.07 -11.17
N SER A 95 -10.86 4.07 -11.04
CA SER A 95 -9.98 4.55 -12.09
C SER A 95 -8.51 4.53 -11.70
N ILE A 96 -7.64 4.59 -12.70
CA ILE A 96 -6.21 4.90 -12.55
C ILE A 96 -5.96 6.11 -13.46
N THR A 97 -5.87 7.29 -12.86
CA THR A 97 -5.60 8.51 -13.61
C THR A 97 -4.13 8.63 -14.00
N SER A 98 -3.85 9.44 -15.00
CA SER A 98 -2.47 9.80 -15.36
C SER A 98 -1.71 10.47 -14.21
N ASP A 99 -2.43 11.20 -13.35
CA ASP A 99 -1.83 11.89 -12.21
C ASP A 99 -1.44 10.89 -11.12
N LEU A 100 -2.30 9.91 -10.78
CA LEU A 100 -1.94 8.82 -9.88
C LEU A 100 -0.75 8.01 -10.43
N PHE A 101 -0.79 7.67 -11.72
CA PHE A 101 0.30 6.93 -12.36
C PHE A 101 1.63 7.69 -12.26
N ARG A 102 1.61 8.99 -12.55
CA ARG A 102 2.79 9.87 -12.44
C ARG A 102 3.28 10.00 -10.99
N ALA A 103 2.37 10.14 -10.03
CA ALA A 103 2.74 10.22 -8.62
C ALA A 103 3.42 8.93 -8.15
N CYS A 104 2.92 7.77 -8.57
CA CYS A 104 3.58 6.48 -8.31
C CYS A 104 4.98 6.42 -8.92
N ASP A 105 5.17 6.90 -10.16
CA ASP A 105 6.49 6.90 -10.82
C ASP A 105 7.49 7.82 -10.09
N ILE A 106 7.04 8.99 -9.67
CA ILE A 106 7.86 9.92 -8.87
C ILE A 106 8.24 9.28 -7.53
N ALA A 107 7.27 8.68 -6.82
CA ALA A 107 7.53 8.01 -5.54
C ALA A 107 8.53 6.85 -5.68
N VAL A 108 8.42 6.06 -6.75
CA VAL A 108 9.41 4.99 -7.06
C VAL A 108 10.78 5.58 -7.39
N SER A 109 10.85 6.75 -8.01
CA SER A 109 12.12 7.45 -8.24
C SER A 109 12.76 7.92 -6.93
N HIS A 110 11.96 8.42 -5.99
CA HIS A 110 12.42 8.78 -4.64
C HIS A 110 12.92 7.55 -3.86
N LEU A 111 12.19 6.44 -3.91
CA LEU A 111 12.62 5.17 -3.31
C LEU A 111 14.02 4.76 -3.79
N ARG A 112 14.28 4.84 -5.12
CA ARG A 112 15.60 4.54 -5.69
C ARG A 112 16.71 5.47 -5.20
N SER A 113 16.34 6.65 -4.75
CA SER A 113 17.25 7.66 -4.18
C SER A 113 17.33 7.58 -2.64
N GLY A 114 16.70 6.57 -2.03
CA GLY A 114 16.68 6.35 -0.58
C GLY A 114 15.80 7.35 0.18
N ARG A 115 14.80 7.96 -0.49
CA ARG A 115 13.85 8.90 0.12
C ARG A 115 12.47 8.28 0.22
N SER A 116 11.81 8.52 1.33
CA SER A 116 10.44 8.11 1.57
C SER A 116 9.42 9.10 0.98
N SER A 117 8.27 8.58 0.55
CA SER A 117 7.20 9.40 -0.05
C SER A 117 5.84 9.02 0.47
N ILE A 118 4.97 10.01 0.67
CA ILE A 118 3.55 9.81 0.88
C ILE A 118 2.76 10.48 -0.25
N VAL A 119 1.87 9.72 -0.88
CA VAL A 119 0.93 10.19 -1.89
C VAL A 119 -0.47 10.22 -1.28
N ILE A 120 -1.06 11.39 -1.23
CA ILE A 120 -2.40 11.64 -0.70
C ILE A 120 -3.34 11.70 -1.89
N VAL A 121 -4.31 10.80 -1.93
CA VAL A 121 -5.25 10.66 -3.03
C VAL A 121 -6.58 11.31 -2.66
N ASP A 122 -6.98 12.35 -3.39
CA ASP A 122 -8.36 12.84 -3.36
C ASP A 122 -9.21 11.93 -4.24
N GLY A 123 -9.87 10.94 -3.61
CA GLY A 123 -10.65 9.92 -4.28
C GLY A 123 -10.39 8.51 -3.73
N GLU A 124 -10.01 7.57 -4.57
CA GLU A 124 -9.75 6.17 -4.18
C GLU A 124 -8.33 5.73 -4.58
N GLU A 125 -7.64 5.08 -3.64
CA GLU A 125 -6.28 4.55 -3.82
C GLU A 125 -6.23 3.04 -4.07
N ASP A 126 -7.35 2.33 -3.98
CA ASP A 126 -7.44 0.86 -4.02
C ASP A 126 -6.76 0.22 -5.24
N LEU A 127 -6.73 0.92 -6.36
CA LEU A 127 -6.08 0.45 -7.59
C LEU A 127 -4.61 0.84 -7.71
N ALA A 128 -4.06 1.62 -6.76
CA ALA A 128 -2.66 2.03 -6.77
C ALA A 128 -1.65 0.86 -6.74
N PRO A 129 -1.93 -0.32 -6.15
CA PRO A 129 -1.03 -1.46 -6.27
C PRO A 129 -0.70 -1.85 -7.72
N ILE A 130 -1.60 -1.61 -8.67
CA ILE A 130 -1.40 -1.97 -10.08
C ILE A 130 -0.25 -1.18 -10.72
N PRO A 131 -0.28 0.17 -10.79
CA PRO A 131 0.85 0.95 -11.31
C PRO A 131 2.11 0.76 -10.47
N LEU A 132 1.99 0.62 -9.14
CA LEU A 132 3.13 0.39 -8.26
C LEU A 132 3.88 -0.89 -8.64
N HIS A 133 3.22 -2.05 -8.73
CA HIS A 133 3.88 -3.30 -9.11
C HIS A 133 4.55 -3.21 -10.49
N LEU A 134 4.01 -2.44 -11.44
CA LEU A 134 4.65 -2.27 -12.75
C LEU A 134 6.01 -1.57 -12.65
N MET A 135 6.15 -0.58 -11.75
CA MET A 135 7.32 0.31 -11.65
C MET A 135 8.32 -0.09 -10.58
N LEU A 136 7.86 -0.70 -9.47
CA LEU A 136 8.69 -1.05 -8.33
C LEU A 136 9.81 -2.03 -8.70
N PRO A 137 10.98 -1.94 -8.04
CA PRO A 137 12.01 -2.96 -8.11
C PRO A 137 11.48 -4.34 -7.69
N LEU A 138 12.06 -5.40 -8.25
CA LEU A 138 11.77 -6.76 -7.81
C LEU A 138 12.17 -6.92 -6.32
N GLY A 139 11.37 -7.66 -5.58
CA GLY A 139 11.57 -7.88 -4.15
C GLY A 139 10.86 -6.85 -3.27
N THR A 140 10.42 -5.71 -3.79
CA THR A 140 9.63 -4.73 -3.03
C THR A 140 8.31 -5.34 -2.55
N ILE A 141 7.94 -5.06 -1.32
CA ILE A 141 6.72 -5.58 -0.69
C ILE A 141 5.66 -4.50 -0.68
N VAL A 142 4.50 -4.81 -1.24
CA VAL A 142 3.32 -3.95 -1.20
C VAL A 142 2.33 -4.51 -0.20
N LEU A 143 2.04 -3.72 0.84
CA LEU A 143 1.08 -4.01 1.90
C LEU A 143 -0.22 -3.25 1.63
N TYR A 144 -1.34 -3.93 1.67
CA TYR A 144 -2.66 -3.30 1.54
C TYR A 144 -3.71 -4.02 2.36
N GLY A 145 -4.72 -3.28 2.80
CA GLY A 145 -5.86 -3.84 3.52
C GLY A 145 -6.80 -4.59 2.57
N GLN A 146 -7.32 -5.71 3.02
CA GLN A 146 -8.43 -6.40 2.33
C GLN A 146 -9.61 -6.49 3.29
N PRO A 147 -10.78 -5.90 2.94
CA PRO A 147 -11.95 -5.92 3.81
C PRO A 147 -12.28 -7.33 4.31
N ASN A 148 -12.51 -7.48 5.61
CA ASN A 148 -12.83 -8.73 6.29
C ASN A 148 -11.74 -9.82 6.24
N LYS A 149 -10.56 -9.52 5.69
CA LYS A 149 -9.46 -10.49 5.54
C LYS A 149 -8.13 -10.03 6.15
N GLY A 150 -8.04 -8.78 6.58
CA GLY A 150 -6.85 -8.22 7.23
C GLY A 150 -5.86 -7.61 6.23
N VAL A 151 -4.57 -7.73 6.52
CA VAL A 151 -3.49 -7.18 5.71
C VAL A 151 -2.97 -8.24 4.73
N VAL A 152 -2.81 -7.83 3.49
CA VAL A 152 -2.17 -8.62 2.44
C VAL A 152 -0.80 -8.04 2.15
N ALA A 153 0.23 -8.88 2.17
CA ALA A 153 1.57 -8.55 1.71
C ALA A 153 1.81 -9.24 0.36
N ARG A 154 2.12 -8.46 -0.66
CA ARG A 154 2.45 -8.96 -1.99
C ARG A 154 3.87 -8.55 -2.37
N VAL A 155 4.72 -9.53 -2.63
CA VAL A 155 6.06 -9.30 -3.19
C VAL A 155 5.93 -8.91 -4.66
N THR A 156 6.65 -7.86 -5.06
CA THR A 156 6.80 -7.47 -6.47
C THR A 156 7.75 -8.45 -7.15
N ASP A 157 7.21 -9.44 -7.81
CA ASP A 157 7.90 -10.42 -8.63
C ASP A 157 7.49 -10.29 -10.11
N LEU A 158 8.08 -11.08 -10.99
CA LEU A 158 7.74 -11.07 -12.42
C LEU A 158 6.26 -11.42 -12.64
N LEU A 159 5.72 -12.35 -11.87
CA LEU A 159 4.31 -12.74 -11.96
C LEU A 159 3.38 -11.59 -11.54
N ALA A 160 3.72 -10.86 -10.47
CA ALA A 160 2.95 -9.66 -10.07
C ALA A 160 2.95 -8.61 -11.17
N LYS A 161 4.11 -8.33 -11.78
CA LYS A 161 4.23 -7.39 -12.91
C LYS A 161 3.42 -7.83 -14.12
N GLU A 162 3.45 -9.12 -14.45
CA GLU A 162 2.73 -9.69 -15.58
C GLU A 162 1.21 -9.63 -15.40
N ASN A 163 0.75 -9.97 -14.19
CA ASN A 163 -0.67 -9.84 -13.81
C ASN A 163 -1.14 -8.39 -13.89
N CYS A 164 -0.39 -7.44 -13.35
CA CYS A 164 -0.73 -6.02 -13.41
C CYS A 164 -0.75 -5.50 -14.85
N ARG A 165 0.20 -5.94 -15.70
CA ARG A 165 0.20 -5.59 -17.13
C ARG A 165 -1.03 -6.10 -17.85
N SER A 166 -1.45 -7.34 -17.55
CA SER A 166 -2.67 -7.94 -18.10
C SER A 166 -3.90 -7.14 -17.68
N ILE A 167 -4.01 -6.76 -16.40
CA ILE A 167 -5.14 -5.96 -15.91
C ILE A 167 -5.19 -4.61 -16.65
N VAL A 168 -4.07 -3.88 -16.72
CA VAL A 168 -4.03 -2.57 -17.42
C VAL A 168 -4.39 -2.70 -18.89
N SER A 169 -3.98 -3.79 -19.56
CA SER A 169 -4.33 -4.01 -20.97
C SER A 169 -5.82 -4.22 -21.21
N GLN A 170 -6.56 -4.64 -20.18
CA GLN A 170 -8.01 -4.89 -20.23
C GLN A 170 -8.84 -3.69 -19.76
N MET A 171 -8.20 -2.69 -19.13
CA MET A 171 -8.89 -1.48 -18.69
C MET A 171 -9.30 -0.62 -19.90
N ALA A 172 -10.55 -0.14 -19.88
CA ALA A 172 -11.02 0.79 -20.89
C ALA A 172 -10.25 2.13 -20.75
N ARG A 173 -9.76 2.66 -21.88
CA ARG A 173 -9.16 4.00 -21.92
C ARG A 173 -10.27 5.02 -22.12
N THR A 174 -10.49 5.87 -21.15
CA THR A 174 -11.34 7.04 -21.30
C THR A 174 -10.42 8.27 -21.49
N ILE A 175 -10.55 8.91 -22.62
CA ILE A 175 -9.89 10.21 -22.87
C ILE A 175 -10.86 11.25 -22.31
N VAL A 176 -10.44 11.96 -21.27
CA VAL A 176 -11.16 13.10 -20.69
C VAL A 176 -10.57 14.36 -21.26
#